data_8ecc3fa9302cc3b0671a8ce7fabb5904
#
_entry.id   8ecc3fa9302cc3b0671a8ce7fabb5904
#
_cell.length_a   1.000
_cell.length_b   1.000
_cell.length_c   1.000
_cell.angle_alpha   90.00
_cell.angle_beta   90.00
_cell.angle_gamma   90.00
#
_symmetry.space_group_name_H-M   'P 1'
#
loop_
_entity.id
_entity.type
_entity.pdbx_description
1 polymer ?
#
loop_
_entity_poly.entity_id
_entity_poly.type
_entity_poly.pdbx_seq_one_letter_code
_entity_poly.pdbx_strand_id
1 'polypeptide(L)'
;MREEEISIFWFRRDLRLADNAGLYYALKENKAVLPIFIFDKNILDKLEDKNDRRVDFINQVLLHLKKDLQNRGSDLVVFYDEPTLVFESILKERKIHRVYANHDYEPQAIERDERVKKILLEKGVEFKTYKDQCVFEKNEVLKDNGTPYTVFTPYSRKWKEKLTPGHYISYPTEHFFLSFLKINPQPIITLKELGFEKTAIVFNPEIILNTQLIRNYKECRDFPAVNGTSKLSMHLRFGTLSIRKLIRENINLSETWVNELIWRDFYMMILWHFPHVAQRSFKKEYDHIPWLNNETHFQKWCDGKTGFPIVDAGMRELNATGFMHNRVRMIVSSFLVKDLLVDWRWGEAYFAKKLDDFDLSANNGGWQWASGSGCDAAPYFRVFNPSTQQQKFDPDFKYIKRWVSEFGTQGYPEPIINHDLARKRTIEIYKNTLSGFKQQKLFREA
;
A
#
# COMPACT_ATOMS: atom_id res chain seq x y z
N MET A 1 4.70 16.06 44.62
CA MET A 1 4.23 16.50 43.30
C MET A 1 3.38 15.35 42.76
N ARG A 2 2.15 15.60 42.29
CA ARG A 2 1.39 14.55 41.60
C ARG A 2 2.17 14.22 40.34
N GLU A 3 2.54 12.95 40.14
CA GLU A 3 3.11 12.53 38.86
C GLU A 3 2.13 12.90 37.74
N GLU A 4 2.63 13.63 36.77
CA GLU A 4 1.84 14.06 35.62
C GLU A 4 1.39 12.85 34.82
N GLU A 5 0.08 12.67 34.66
CA GLU A 5 -0.46 11.55 33.86
C GLU A 5 -0.21 11.79 32.39
N ILE A 6 0.60 10.95 31.77
CA ILE A 6 1.00 11.07 30.37
C ILE A 6 0.13 10.16 29.53
N SER A 7 -0.37 10.67 28.39
CA SER A 7 -0.97 9.87 27.33
C SER A 7 0.01 9.74 26.16
N ILE A 8 -0.08 8.65 25.42
CA ILE A 8 0.80 8.36 24.28
C ILE A 8 0.00 8.48 22.99
N PHE A 9 0.57 9.11 21.96
CA PHE A 9 0.14 8.94 20.59
C PHE A 9 1.18 8.14 19.82
N TRP A 10 0.81 6.94 19.34
CA TRP A 10 1.67 6.03 18.62
C TRP A 10 1.50 6.21 17.11
N PHE A 11 2.43 6.95 16.47
CA PHE A 11 2.52 7.09 15.04
C PHE A 11 2.89 5.78 14.35
N ARG A 12 2.29 5.52 13.18
CA ARG A 12 2.57 4.33 12.37
C ARG A 12 2.53 4.65 10.86
N ARG A 13 1.37 4.53 10.20
CA ARG A 13 1.13 4.86 8.79
C ARG A 13 0.36 6.18 8.64
N ASP A 14 0.64 7.12 9.49
CA ASP A 14 -0.08 8.37 9.67
C ASP A 14 0.89 9.52 10.03
N LEU A 15 2.04 9.52 9.35
CA LEU A 15 3.22 10.33 9.67
C LEU A 15 3.03 11.81 9.32
N ARG A 16 2.08 12.48 10.02
CA ARG A 16 1.79 13.89 9.90
C ARG A 16 1.16 14.44 11.19
N LEU A 17 1.36 15.73 11.48
CA LEU A 17 0.70 16.40 12.59
C LEU A 17 -0.68 16.91 12.20
N ALA A 18 -0.84 17.50 11.01
CA ALA A 18 -2.09 18.10 10.56
C ALA A 18 -3.13 17.07 10.14
N ASP A 19 -4.41 17.31 10.44
CA ASP A 19 -5.54 16.48 10.03
C ASP A 19 -5.33 14.97 10.30
N ASN A 20 -4.90 14.64 11.52
CA ASN A 20 -4.67 13.28 12.01
C ASN A 20 -5.71 12.97 13.09
N ALA A 21 -6.60 12.00 12.82
CA ALA A 21 -7.76 11.74 13.68
C ALA A 21 -7.37 11.31 15.09
N GLY A 22 -6.52 10.29 15.23
CA GLY A 22 -6.10 9.79 16.54
C GLY A 22 -5.29 10.81 17.32
N LEU A 23 -4.42 11.57 16.65
CA LEU A 23 -3.65 12.65 17.28
C LEU A 23 -4.57 13.77 17.76
N TYR A 24 -5.58 14.13 16.97
CA TYR A 24 -6.57 15.14 17.37
C TYR A 24 -7.25 14.77 18.69
N TYR A 25 -7.76 13.54 18.81
CA TYR A 25 -8.42 13.09 20.04
C TYR A 25 -7.43 12.94 21.19
N ALA A 26 -6.22 12.45 20.94
CA ALA A 26 -5.18 12.38 21.94
C ALA A 26 -4.90 13.77 22.56
N LEU A 27 -4.67 14.77 21.72
CA LEU A 27 -4.36 16.12 22.17
C LEU A 27 -5.57 16.84 22.81
N LYS A 28 -6.78 16.62 22.28
CA LYS A 28 -8.00 17.24 22.78
C LYS A 28 -8.42 16.73 24.15
N GLU A 29 -8.23 15.43 24.40
CA GLU A 29 -8.71 14.76 25.61
C GLU A 29 -7.68 14.80 26.76
N ASN A 30 -6.42 15.16 26.50
CA ASN A 30 -5.33 15.09 27.48
C ASN A 30 -4.49 16.37 27.49
N LYS A 31 -3.79 16.60 28.60
CA LYS A 31 -2.91 17.78 28.79
C LYS A 31 -1.45 17.49 28.49
N ALA A 32 -1.04 16.23 28.51
CA ALA A 32 0.35 15.80 28.32
C ALA A 32 0.38 14.58 27.40
N VAL A 33 0.58 14.80 26.09
CA VAL A 33 0.63 13.75 25.07
C VAL A 33 2.07 13.58 24.57
N LEU A 34 2.62 12.39 24.74
CA LEU A 34 3.91 12.00 24.21
C LEU A 34 3.76 11.34 22.86
N PRO A 35 4.24 11.94 21.76
CA PRO A 35 4.28 11.29 20.46
C PRO A 35 5.43 10.28 20.42
N ILE A 36 5.12 9.04 19.96
CA ILE A 36 6.14 8.01 19.78
C ILE A 36 6.05 7.40 18.38
N PHE A 37 7.16 6.84 17.91
CA PHE A 37 7.23 5.96 16.75
C PHE A 37 8.08 4.73 17.12
N ILE A 38 7.70 3.56 16.60
CA ILE A 38 8.43 2.31 16.84
C ILE A 38 8.82 1.72 15.48
N PHE A 39 10.12 1.66 15.21
CA PHE A 39 10.66 0.78 14.19
C PHE A 39 10.53 -0.67 14.69
N ASP A 40 9.54 -1.39 14.16
CA ASP A 40 9.23 -2.76 14.59
C ASP A 40 10.27 -3.75 14.06
N LYS A 41 11.06 -4.36 14.95
CA LYS A 41 12.04 -5.38 14.61
C LYS A 41 11.45 -6.56 13.85
N ASN A 42 10.22 -6.96 14.16
CA ASN A 42 9.53 -8.03 13.43
C ASN A 42 9.32 -7.72 11.94
N ILE A 43 9.41 -6.45 11.55
CA ILE A 43 9.33 -5.99 10.15
C ILE A 43 10.74 -5.74 9.61
N LEU A 44 11.55 -4.91 10.28
CA LEU A 44 12.83 -4.45 9.76
C LEU A 44 13.86 -5.58 9.61
N ASP A 45 13.91 -6.50 10.58
CA ASP A 45 14.89 -7.60 10.57
C ASP A 45 14.67 -8.59 9.40
N LYS A 46 13.47 -8.61 8.83
CA LYS A 46 13.13 -9.40 7.64
C LYS A 46 13.51 -8.73 6.31
N LEU A 47 13.88 -7.46 6.34
CA LEU A 47 14.30 -6.74 5.14
C LEU A 47 15.75 -7.08 4.77
N GLU A 48 15.90 -7.83 3.67
CA GLU A 48 17.20 -8.28 3.17
C GLU A 48 18.02 -7.12 2.56
N ASP A 49 17.33 -6.21 1.87
CA ASP A 49 17.96 -5.07 1.19
C ASP A 49 18.25 -3.94 2.20
N LYS A 50 19.52 -3.69 2.48
CA LYS A 50 19.93 -2.62 3.38
C LYS A 50 19.83 -1.21 2.77
N ASN A 51 19.60 -1.14 1.47
CA ASN A 51 19.26 0.09 0.73
C ASN A 51 17.74 0.24 0.53
N ASP A 52 16.92 -0.23 1.48
CA ASP A 52 15.47 -0.11 1.39
C ASP A 52 15.03 1.36 1.47
N ARG A 53 14.57 1.89 0.34
CA ARG A 53 14.16 3.29 0.21
C ARG A 53 12.99 3.66 1.12
N ARG A 54 12.16 2.71 1.51
CA ARG A 54 11.01 2.94 2.43
C ARG A 54 11.50 3.26 3.83
N VAL A 55 12.53 2.57 4.31
CA VAL A 55 13.12 2.83 5.63
C VAL A 55 13.77 4.20 5.66
N ASP A 56 14.53 4.56 4.61
CA ASP A 56 15.11 5.89 4.48
C ASP A 56 14.04 7.00 4.40
N PHE A 57 12.97 6.78 3.61
CA PHE A 57 11.86 7.72 3.53
C PHE A 57 11.20 7.94 4.90
N ILE A 58 10.88 6.86 5.62
CA ILE A 58 10.31 6.95 6.96
C ILE A 58 11.26 7.75 7.87
N ASN A 59 12.56 7.45 7.84
CA ASN A 59 13.54 8.17 8.65
C ASN A 59 13.54 9.68 8.36
N GLN A 60 13.51 10.09 7.07
CA GLN A 60 13.44 11.50 6.68
C GLN A 60 12.15 12.16 7.17
N VAL A 61 11.00 11.47 7.08
CA VAL A 61 9.72 11.95 7.59
C VAL A 61 9.76 12.12 9.11
N LEU A 62 10.34 11.16 9.85
CA LEU A 62 10.45 11.25 11.31
C LEU A 62 11.36 12.39 11.74
N LEU A 63 12.47 12.63 11.04
CA LEU A 63 13.33 13.80 11.28
C LEU A 63 12.58 15.12 11.09
N HIS A 64 11.74 15.20 10.06
CA HIS A 64 10.89 16.37 9.82
C HIS A 64 9.84 16.56 10.94
N LEU A 65 9.10 15.49 11.30
CA LEU A 65 8.12 15.53 12.39
C LEU A 65 8.76 15.90 13.73
N LYS A 66 9.93 15.33 14.02
CA LYS A 66 10.69 15.61 15.22
C LYS A 66 11.07 17.08 15.31
N LYS A 67 11.58 17.68 14.23
CA LYS A 67 11.90 19.11 14.16
C LYS A 67 10.66 19.97 14.42
N ASP A 68 9.53 19.60 13.82
CA ASP A 68 8.25 20.30 14.03
C ASP A 68 7.78 20.26 15.49
N LEU A 69 7.93 19.12 16.17
CA LEU A 69 7.59 18.95 17.57
C LEU A 69 8.56 19.72 18.47
N GLN A 70 9.86 19.69 18.18
CA GLN A 70 10.88 20.43 18.93
C GLN A 70 10.63 21.96 18.87
N ASN A 71 10.22 22.49 17.72
CA ASN A 71 9.83 23.88 17.58
C ASN A 71 8.61 24.27 18.45
N ARG A 72 7.88 23.26 18.98
CA ARG A 72 6.73 23.44 19.90
C ARG A 72 7.07 23.09 21.34
N GLY A 73 8.35 22.81 21.64
CA GLY A 73 8.85 22.43 22.98
C GLY A 73 8.50 21.00 23.38
N SER A 74 8.18 20.13 22.43
CA SER A 74 7.97 18.70 22.61
C SER A 74 9.04 17.92 21.82
N ASP A 75 8.88 16.62 21.72
CA ASP A 75 9.74 15.78 20.88
C ASP A 75 9.03 14.52 20.38
N LEU A 76 9.55 13.90 19.33
CA LEU A 76 9.18 12.55 18.90
C LEU A 76 10.16 11.54 19.50
N VAL A 77 9.67 10.65 20.33
CA VAL A 77 10.49 9.56 20.86
C VAL A 77 10.42 8.36 19.92
N VAL A 78 11.57 7.92 19.43
CA VAL A 78 11.66 6.84 18.43
C VAL A 78 12.34 5.63 19.07
N PHE A 79 11.69 4.48 18.95
CA PHE A 79 12.17 3.20 19.43
C PHE A 79 12.53 2.26 18.29
N TYR A 80 13.42 1.32 18.53
CA TYR A 80 13.72 0.21 17.65
C TYR A 80 13.68 -1.08 18.46
N ASP A 81 12.51 -1.69 18.51
CA ASP A 81 12.26 -2.97 19.18
C ASP A 81 10.90 -3.53 18.77
N GLU A 82 10.50 -4.65 19.37
CA GLU A 82 9.13 -5.16 19.25
C GLU A 82 8.15 -4.23 19.99
N PRO A 83 7.00 -3.86 19.38
CA PRO A 83 6.05 -2.95 20.01
C PRO A 83 5.59 -3.38 21.40
N THR A 84 5.43 -4.68 21.64
CA THR A 84 5.07 -5.23 22.96
C THR A 84 6.12 -4.91 24.02
N LEU A 85 7.39 -5.13 23.71
CA LEU A 85 8.52 -4.85 24.62
C LEU A 85 8.68 -3.35 24.89
N VAL A 86 8.49 -2.52 23.87
CA VAL A 86 8.51 -1.06 24.02
C VAL A 86 7.43 -0.59 24.98
N PHE A 87 6.19 -1.07 24.83
CA PHE A 87 5.12 -0.68 25.77
C PHE A 87 5.35 -1.22 27.18
N GLU A 88 5.86 -2.43 27.34
CA GLU A 88 6.24 -2.96 28.66
C GLU A 88 7.31 -2.09 29.34
N SER A 89 8.32 -1.61 28.59
CA SER A 89 9.34 -0.71 29.12
C SER A 89 8.76 0.64 29.52
N ILE A 90 7.99 1.26 28.64
CA ILE A 90 7.35 2.56 28.93
C ILE A 90 6.46 2.49 30.18
N LEU A 91 5.68 1.41 30.33
CA LEU A 91 4.79 1.21 31.48
C LEU A 91 5.52 0.96 32.81
N LYS A 92 6.79 0.54 32.78
CA LYS A 92 7.65 0.43 33.97
C LYS A 92 8.24 1.78 34.39
N GLU A 93 8.51 2.63 33.40
CA GLU A 93 9.23 3.89 33.62
C GLU A 93 8.27 5.08 33.87
N ARG A 94 7.04 5.01 33.36
CA ARG A 94 6.09 6.15 33.37
C ARG A 94 4.68 5.71 33.69
N LYS A 95 3.96 6.55 34.41
CA LYS A 95 2.51 6.39 34.61
C LYS A 95 1.76 6.82 33.34
N ILE A 96 1.31 5.87 32.58
CA ILE A 96 0.55 6.10 31.35
C ILE A 96 -0.94 6.05 31.65
N HIS A 97 -1.67 7.09 31.18
CA HIS A 97 -3.12 7.18 31.31
C HIS A 97 -3.84 6.48 30.15
N ARG A 98 -3.45 6.83 28.92
CA ARG A 98 -4.05 6.26 27.68
C ARG A 98 -3.02 6.16 26.56
N VAL A 99 -3.28 5.24 25.63
CA VAL A 99 -2.55 5.14 24.36
C VAL A 99 -3.52 5.36 23.21
N TYR A 100 -3.12 6.17 22.25
CA TYR A 100 -3.90 6.51 21.05
C TYR A 100 -3.15 6.09 19.80
N ALA A 101 -3.86 5.57 18.80
CA ALA A 101 -3.32 5.27 17.48
C ALA A 101 -4.43 5.37 16.40
N ASN A 102 -4.05 5.35 15.12
CA ASN A 102 -5.03 5.20 14.05
C ASN A 102 -5.15 3.73 13.62
N HIS A 103 -6.29 3.33 13.05
CA HIS A 103 -6.52 1.95 12.62
C HIS A 103 -5.51 1.50 11.54
N ASP A 104 -5.19 0.21 11.57
CA ASP A 104 -4.55 -0.49 10.48
C ASP A 104 -5.42 -1.70 10.07
N TYR A 105 -5.34 -2.12 8.81
CA TYR A 105 -6.23 -3.12 8.23
C TYR A 105 -5.49 -4.38 7.79
N GLU A 106 -4.15 -4.37 7.87
CA GLU A 106 -3.32 -5.52 7.53
C GLU A 106 -3.37 -6.56 8.66
N PRO A 107 -3.51 -7.87 8.37
CA PRO A 107 -3.69 -8.90 9.41
C PRO A 107 -2.60 -8.88 10.48
N GLN A 108 -1.33 -8.73 10.11
CA GLN A 108 -0.22 -8.66 11.07
C GLN A 108 -0.30 -7.42 11.97
N ALA A 109 -0.77 -6.29 11.43
CA ALA A 109 -0.94 -5.08 12.21
C ALA A 109 -2.08 -5.21 13.22
N ILE A 110 -3.18 -5.86 12.83
CA ILE A 110 -4.30 -6.16 13.72
C ILE A 110 -3.84 -7.05 14.88
N GLU A 111 -3.12 -8.13 14.57
CA GLU A 111 -2.57 -9.03 15.59
C GLU A 111 -1.61 -8.33 16.55
N ARG A 112 -0.71 -7.49 16.03
CA ARG A 112 0.18 -6.65 16.83
C ARG A 112 -0.60 -5.73 17.77
N ASP A 113 -1.63 -5.04 17.24
CA ASP A 113 -2.44 -4.09 18.00
C ASP A 113 -3.22 -4.79 19.11
N GLU A 114 -3.75 -5.99 18.89
CA GLU A 114 -4.42 -6.77 19.94
C GLU A 114 -3.44 -7.24 21.02
N ARG A 115 -2.21 -7.61 20.67
CA ARG A 115 -1.17 -7.96 21.67
C ARG A 115 -0.80 -6.75 22.53
N VAL A 116 -0.57 -5.59 21.93
CA VAL A 116 -0.30 -4.34 22.66
C VAL A 116 -1.47 -3.95 23.55
N LYS A 117 -2.71 -4.02 23.04
CA LYS A 117 -3.93 -3.73 23.79
C LYS A 117 -4.06 -4.61 25.03
N LYS A 118 -3.73 -5.90 24.95
CA LYS A 118 -3.75 -6.82 26.11
C LYS A 118 -2.78 -6.37 27.19
N ILE A 119 -1.54 -6.04 26.84
CA ILE A 119 -0.51 -5.55 27.80
C ILE A 119 -0.97 -4.26 28.47
N LEU A 120 -1.52 -3.31 27.72
CA LEU A 120 -2.05 -2.06 28.24
C LEU A 120 -3.20 -2.29 29.21
N LEU A 121 -4.14 -3.16 28.86
CA LEU A 121 -5.30 -3.49 29.69
C LEU A 121 -4.91 -4.11 31.02
N GLU A 122 -3.90 -4.99 31.05
CA GLU A 122 -3.36 -5.62 32.29
C GLU A 122 -2.81 -4.56 33.27
N LYS A 123 -2.45 -3.38 32.76
CA LYS A 123 -1.99 -2.21 33.56
C LYS A 123 -3.05 -1.14 33.76
N GLY A 124 -4.30 -1.40 33.36
CA GLY A 124 -5.40 -0.44 33.47
C GLY A 124 -5.30 0.73 32.51
N VAL A 125 -4.53 0.61 31.42
CA VAL A 125 -4.34 1.63 30.40
C VAL A 125 -5.29 1.39 29.23
N GLU A 126 -6.09 2.39 28.88
CA GLU A 126 -7.01 2.32 27.74
C GLU A 126 -6.27 2.52 26.41
N PHE A 127 -6.52 1.64 25.41
CA PHE A 127 -6.04 1.80 24.04
C PHE A 127 -7.16 2.27 23.13
N LYS A 128 -7.09 3.52 22.68
CA LYS A 128 -8.08 4.14 21.78
C LYS A 128 -7.57 4.20 20.35
N THR A 129 -8.39 3.76 19.39
CA THR A 129 -8.03 3.75 17.97
C THR A 129 -9.08 4.46 17.10
N TYR A 130 -8.63 5.09 15.99
CA TYR A 130 -9.46 5.95 15.17
C TYR A 130 -9.25 5.67 13.67
N LYS A 131 -10.29 5.91 12.87
CA LYS A 131 -10.21 5.86 11.41
C LYS A 131 -9.42 7.07 10.89
N ASP A 132 -8.41 6.82 10.06
CA ASP A 132 -7.59 7.90 9.46
C ASP A 132 -7.14 7.62 8.02
N GLN A 133 -6.79 6.38 7.69
CA GLN A 133 -6.15 6.01 6.42
C GLN A 133 -7.10 5.99 5.22
N CYS A 134 -8.39 5.89 5.42
CA CYS A 134 -9.43 5.75 4.39
C CYS A 134 -10.63 6.66 4.70
N VAL A 135 -11.47 6.88 3.70
CA VAL A 135 -12.71 7.65 3.88
C VAL A 135 -13.77 6.78 4.53
N PHE A 136 -13.93 5.55 4.02
CA PHE A 136 -14.79 4.54 4.62
C PHE A 136 -13.98 3.28 4.95
N GLU A 137 -14.20 2.75 6.15
CA GLU A 137 -13.50 1.56 6.63
C GLU A 137 -14.46 0.41 6.93
N LYS A 138 -13.91 -0.80 6.99
CA LYS A 138 -14.56 -2.00 7.54
C LYS A 138 -15.99 -2.17 7.01
N ASN A 139 -16.99 -1.95 7.87
CA ASN A 139 -18.42 -2.17 7.61
C ASN A 139 -19.17 -0.91 7.14
N GLU A 140 -18.48 0.19 6.88
CA GLU A 140 -19.15 1.45 6.55
C GLU A 140 -19.80 1.44 5.17
N VAL A 141 -19.30 0.62 4.21
CA VAL A 141 -19.89 0.48 2.87
C VAL A 141 -20.22 -1.00 2.62
N LEU A 142 -21.41 -1.41 3.00
CA LEU A 142 -21.94 -2.75 2.81
C LEU A 142 -23.15 -2.73 1.89
N LYS A 143 -23.50 -3.90 1.33
CA LYS A 143 -24.78 -4.14 0.65
C LYS A 143 -25.93 -4.04 1.65
N ASP A 144 -27.17 -3.89 1.15
CA ASP A 144 -28.36 -3.78 1.99
C ASP A 144 -28.61 -5.02 2.89
N ASN A 145 -28.08 -6.18 2.48
CA ASN A 145 -28.14 -7.42 3.27
C ASN A 145 -26.97 -7.55 4.29
N GLY A 146 -26.19 -6.49 4.52
CA GLY A 146 -25.06 -6.48 5.46
C GLY A 146 -23.78 -7.18 4.98
N THR A 147 -23.72 -7.71 3.76
CA THR A 147 -22.53 -8.37 3.23
C THR A 147 -21.62 -7.39 2.49
N PRO A 148 -20.28 -7.62 2.45
CA PRO A 148 -19.35 -6.75 1.73
C PRO A 148 -19.56 -6.84 0.22
N TYR A 149 -19.26 -5.74 -0.47
CA TYR A 149 -19.16 -5.73 -1.92
C TYR A 149 -17.90 -6.50 -2.36
N THR A 150 -18.02 -7.25 -3.45
CA THR A 150 -16.91 -7.98 -4.08
C THR A 150 -16.67 -7.54 -5.52
N VAL A 151 -17.39 -6.50 -5.98
CA VAL A 151 -17.26 -5.88 -7.29
C VAL A 151 -17.15 -4.37 -7.09
N PHE A 152 -16.15 -3.75 -7.74
CA PHE A 152 -15.82 -2.34 -7.57
C PHE A 152 -16.95 -1.38 -7.97
N THR A 153 -17.56 -1.59 -9.13
CA THR A 153 -18.56 -0.65 -9.67
C THR A 153 -19.75 -0.42 -8.71
N PRO A 154 -20.41 -1.44 -8.18
CA PRO A 154 -21.47 -1.22 -7.18
C PRO A 154 -20.94 -0.69 -5.85
N TYR A 155 -19.72 -1.07 -5.42
CA TYR A 155 -19.06 -0.50 -4.24
C TYR A 155 -18.85 1.01 -4.40
N SER A 156 -18.22 1.42 -5.50
CA SER A 156 -17.94 2.82 -5.81
C SER A 156 -19.21 3.67 -5.86
N ARG A 157 -20.32 3.13 -6.43
CA ARG A 157 -21.62 3.80 -6.43
C ARG A 157 -22.14 4.01 -5.02
N LYS A 158 -22.12 2.97 -4.18
CA LYS A 158 -22.59 3.06 -2.79
C LYS A 158 -21.69 3.96 -1.94
N TRP A 159 -20.38 3.92 -2.16
CA TRP A 159 -19.41 4.80 -1.52
C TRP A 159 -19.73 6.28 -1.80
N LYS A 160 -19.97 6.64 -3.08
CA LYS A 160 -20.33 8.00 -3.49
C LYS A 160 -21.68 8.45 -2.96
N GLU A 161 -22.68 7.55 -2.94
CA GLU A 161 -24.02 7.81 -2.36
C GLU A 161 -23.92 8.14 -0.86
N LYS A 162 -23.07 7.43 -0.12
CA LYS A 162 -22.87 7.64 1.32
C LYS A 162 -22.01 8.86 1.66
N LEU A 163 -21.23 9.36 0.71
CA LEU A 163 -20.31 10.43 0.98
C LEU A 163 -21.02 11.74 1.31
N THR A 164 -20.73 12.27 2.47
CA THR A 164 -21.19 13.60 2.91
C THR A 164 -19.99 14.44 3.35
N PRO A 165 -20.09 15.77 3.46
CA PRO A 165 -19.02 16.62 3.97
C PRO A 165 -18.43 16.14 5.30
N GLY A 166 -19.25 15.54 6.17
CA GLY A 166 -18.82 14.99 7.46
C GLY A 166 -17.73 13.91 7.36
N HIS A 167 -17.65 13.17 6.24
CA HIS A 167 -16.67 12.10 6.04
C HIS A 167 -15.27 12.62 5.68
N TYR A 168 -15.14 13.88 5.27
CA TYR A 168 -13.86 14.47 4.90
C TYR A 168 -13.59 15.84 5.58
N ILE A 169 -14.27 16.11 6.70
CA ILE A 169 -13.93 17.23 7.59
C ILE A 169 -12.50 17.02 8.13
N SER A 170 -11.74 18.12 8.21
CA SER A 170 -10.42 18.13 8.84
C SER A 170 -10.50 17.97 10.34
N TYR A 171 -9.55 17.28 10.92
CA TYR A 171 -9.28 17.27 12.35
C TYR A 171 -8.25 18.35 12.67
N PRO A 172 -8.65 19.51 13.22
CA PRO A 172 -7.75 20.65 13.45
C PRO A 172 -6.85 20.41 14.67
N THR A 173 -5.87 19.54 14.53
CA THR A 173 -4.91 19.17 15.58
C THR A 173 -4.13 20.35 16.11
N GLU A 174 -3.87 21.35 15.26
CA GLU A 174 -3.12 22.57 15.57
C GLU A 174 -3.72 23.39 16.72
N HIS A 175 -5.03 23.30 16.93
CA HIS A 175 -5.70 23.97 18.04
C HIS A 175 -5.30 23.41 19.41
N PHE A 176 -4.72 22.22 19.46
CA PHE A 176 -4.40 21.48 20.68
C PHE A 176 -2.91 21.20 20.86
N PHE A 177 -2.02 21.79 20.08
CA PHE A 177 -0.57 21.55 20.16
C PHE A 177 0.05 21.89 21.51
N LEU A 178 -0.58 22.72 22.31
CA LEU A 178 -0.17 22.98 23.69
C LEU A 178 -0.28 21.76 24.60
N SER A 179 -1.09 20.76 24.22
CA SER A 179 -1.24 19.48 24.94
C SER A 179 -0.10 18.49 24.65
N PHE A 180 0.84 18.79 23.78
CA PHE A 180 2.05 17.96 23.69
C PHE A 180 2.86 18.05 24.99
N LEU A 181 3.32 16.88 25.45
CA LEU A 181 4.22 16.80 26.60
C LEU A 181 5.50 17.60 26.32
N LYS A 182 5.85 18.51 27.26
CA LYS A 182 7.08 19.28 27.17
C LYS A 182 8.27 18.43 27.63
N ILE A 183 9.16 18.11 26.72
CA ILE A 183 10.36 17.32 26.99
C ILE A 183 11.56 17.88 26.26
N ASN A 184 12.74 17.67 26.83
CA ASN A 184 13.99 17.98 26.15
C ASN A 184 14.20 17.08 24.92
N PRO A 185 14.82 17.59 23.85
CA PRO A 185 15.16 16.81 22.68
C PRO A 185 15.90 15.51 23.04
N GLN A 186 15.43 14.39 22.48
CA GLN A 186 16.04 13.09 22.62
C GLN A 186 16.81 12.74 21.34
N PRO A 187 17.87 11.93 21.39
CA PRO A 187 18.50 11.38 20.20
C PRO A 187 17.47 10.63 19.33
N ILE A 188 17.65 10.67 18.01
CA ILE A 188 16.90 9.80 17.10
C ILE A 188 17.82 8.68 16.64
N ILE A 189 17.28 7.47 16.52
CA ILE A 189 17.98 6.32 15.97
C ILE A 189 18.30 6.59 14.51
N THR A 190 19.56 6.47 14.14
CA THR A 190 20.06 6.69 12.78
C THR A 190 19.78 5.48 11.88
N LEU A 191 19.77 5.68 10.55
CA LEU A 191 19.68 4.56 9.59
C LEU A 191 20.76 3.50 9.84
N LYS A 192 21.99 3.91 10.17
CA LYS A 192 23.10 3.01 10.46
C LYS A 192 22.83 2.14 11.68
N GLU A 193 22.28 2.70 12.75
CA GLU A 193 21.90 1.95 13.95
C GLU A 193 20.74 0.98 13.69
N LEU A 194 19.85 1.30 12.72
CA LEU A 194 18.82 0.40 12.22
C LEU A 194 19.38 -0.67 11.28
N GLY A 195 20.67 -0.60 10.88
CA GLY A 195 21.30 -1.50 9.94
C GLY A 195 20.99 -1.21 8.46
N PHE A 196 20.58 0.04 8.13
CA PHE A 196 20.24 0.48 6.77
C PHE A 196 21.14 1.61 6.30
N GLU A 197 21.17 1.83 5.00
CA GLU A 197 21.94 2.86 4.33
C GLU A 197 21.02 3.97 3.78
N LYS A 198 21.64 5.16 3.59
CA LYS A 198 20.95 6.28 2.95
C LYS A 198 20.82 6.00 1.45
N THR A 199 19.66 6.30 0.90
CA THR A 199 19.33 6.10 -0.51
C THR A 199 19.19 7.42 -1.27
N ALA A 200 18.85 7.36 -2.55
CA ALA A 200 18.57 8.55 -3.36
C ALA A 200 17.13 9.10 -3.16
N ILE A 201 16.31 8.47 -2.30
CA ILE A 201 14.96 8.94 -2.09
C ILE A 201 14.94 10.26 -1.33
N VAL A 202 14.01 11.14 -1.70
CA VAL A 202 13.85 12.43 -1.04
C VAL A 202 12.42 12.60 -0.58
N PHE A 203 12.23 12.86 0.71
CA PHE A 203 10.96 13.31 1.25
C PHE A 203 10.79 14.81 1.02
N ASN A 204 9.72 15.19 0.34
CA ASN A 204 9.28 16.58 0.25
C ASN A 204 8.04 16.78 1.12
N PRO A 205 8.10 17.59 2.19
CA PRO A 205 6.95 17.88 3.04
C PRO A 205 5.90 18.75 2.33
N GLU A 206 6.30 19.54 1.34
CA GLU A 206 5.40 20.41 0.58
C GLU A 206 4.85 19.66 -0.64
N ILE A 207 3.75 18.94 -0.43
CA ILE A 207 3.06 18.24 -1.51
C ILE A 207 2.06 19.18 -2.15
N ILE A 208 2.42 19.74 -3.29
CA ILE A 208 1.56 20.59 -4.10
C ILE A 208 0.90 19.74 -5.19
N LEU A 209 -0.43 19.59 -5.11
CA LEU A 209 -1.19 18.94 -6.17
C LEU A 209 -1.37 19.89 -7.36
N ASN A 210 -0.97 19.43 -8.52
CA ASN A 210 -1.26 20.12 -9.77
C ASN A 210 -2.73 19.88 -10.17
N THR A 211 -3.57 20.90 -9.97
CA THR A 211 -5.01 20.82 -10.28
C THR A 211 -5.29 20.54 -11.75
N GLN A 212 -4.44 21.04 -12.66
CA GLN A 212 -4.59 20.75 -14.09
C GLN A 212 -4.31 19.28 -14.42
N LEU A 213 -3.32 18.67 -13.76
CA LEU A 213 -3.07 17.23 -13.87
C LEU A 213 -4.29 16.43 -13.42
N ILE A 214 -4.89 16.83 -12.29
CA ILE A 214 -6.10 16.15 -11.78
C ILE A 214 -7.27 16.28 -12.76
N ARG A 215 -7.51 17.47 -13.32
CA ARG A 215 -8.56 17.69 -14.33
C ARG A 215 -8.38 16.84 -15.57
N ASN A 216 -7.14 16.73 -16.06
CA ASN A 216 -6.79 15.96 -17.26
C ASN A 216 -6.46 14.49 -16.98
N TYR A 217 -6.71 14.03 -15.76
CA TYR A 217 -6.29 12.70 -15.32
C TYR A 217 -6.85 11.57 -16.21
N LYS A 218 -8.11 11.65 -16.59
CA LYS A 218 -8.78 10.65 -17.43
C LYS A 218 -8.07 10.42 -18.76
N GLU A 219 -7.59 11.50 -19.39
CA GLU A 219 -6.94 11.50 -20.70
C GLU A 219 -5.47 11.05 -20.63
N CYS A 220 -4.79 11.32 -19.49
CA CYS A 220 -3.34 11.14 -19.38
C CYS A 220 -2.93 9.89 -18.59
N ARG A 221 -3.79 9.38 -17.71
CA ARG A 221 -3.46 8.35 -16.71
C ARG A 221 -2.96 7.03 -17.27
N ASP A 222 -3.23 6.73 -18.54
CA ASP A 222 -2.90 5.44 -19.13
C ASP A 222 -1.55 5.45 -19.88
N PHE A 223 -0.92 6.61 -20.07
CA PHE A 223 0.29 6.77 -20.86
C PHE A 223 1.55 6.88 -19.98
N PRO A 224 2.37 5.82 -19.86
CA PRO A 224 3.50 5.80 -18.92
C PRO A 224 4.63 6.78 -19.31
N ALA A 225 4.71 7.18 -20.58
CA ALA A 225 5.67 8.18 -21.03
C ALA A 225 5.32 9.61 -20.60
N VAL A 226 4.06 9.85 -20.23
CA VAL A 226 3.51 11.15 -19.84
C VAL A 226 3.54 11.30 -18.33
N ASN A 227 3.88 12.50 -17.83
CA ASN A 227 3.72 12.80 -16.40
C ASN A 227 2.26 13.09 -16.07
N GLY A 228 1.39 12.07 -16.22
CA GLY A 228 -0.06 12.14 -16.12
C GLY A 228 -0.67 11.60 -14.83
N THR A 229 0.17 11.23 -13.83
CA THR A 229 -0.29 10.70 -12.54
C THR A 229 0.22 11.54 -11.38
N SER A 230 -0.53 11.58 -10.29
CA SER A 230 -0.22 12.41 -9.11
C SER A 230 0.96 11.88 -8.26
N LYS A 231 1.36 10.61 -8.43
CA LYS A 231 2.43 9.93 -7.68
C LYS A 231 2.31 10.02 -6.16
N LEU A 232 1.09 10.04 -5.63
CA LEU A 232 0.82 10.20 -4.20
C LEU A 232 0.79 8.88 -3.42
N SER A 233 0.96 7.74 -4.07
CA SER A 233 0.80 6.42 -3.46
C SER A 233 1.69 6.21 -2.24
N MET A 234 2.93 6.65 -2.29
CA MET A 234 3.86 6.57 -1.16
C MET A 234 3.43 7.47 0.01
N HIS A 235 2.98 8.69 -0.27
CA HIS A 235 2.46 9.59 0.75
C HIS A 235 1.18 9.06 1.40
N LEU A 236 0.32 8.39 0.64
CA LEU A 236 -0.86 7.71 1.16
C LEU A 236 -0.50 6.43 1.94
N ARG A 237 0.55 5.71 1.53
CA ARG A 237 1.04 4.53 2.25
C ARG A 237 1.54 4.88 3.64
N PHE A 238 2.35 5.93 3.77
CA PHE A 238 2.94 6.35 5.05
C PHE A 238 2.15 7.45 5.77
N GLY A 239 1.03 7.87 5.18
CA GLY A 239 0.12 8.84 5.81
C GLY A 239 0.71 10.23 6.02
N THR A 240 1.72 10.62 5.23
CA THR A 240 2.27 11.99 5.23
C THR A 240 1.31 13.00 4.61
N LEU A 241 0.22 12.50 4.00
CA LEU A 241 -0.85 13.29 3.40
C LEU A 241 -2.22 12.76 3.86
N SER A 242 -3.13 13.66 4.23
CA SER A 242 -4.48 13.28 4.64
C SER A 242 -5.36 12.90 3.44
N ILE A 243 -6.00 11.72 3.50
CA ILE A 243 -7.01 11.30 2.53
C ILE A 243 -8.21 12.26 2.51
N ARG A 244 -8.61 12.80 3.67
CA ARG A 244 -9.71 13.76 3.79
C ARG A 244 -9.40 15.07 3.06
N LYS A 245 -8.15 15.55 3.19
CA LYS A 245 -7.67 16.72 2.44
C LYS A 245 -7.76 16.46 0.94
N LEU A 246 -7.30 15.29 0.48
CA LEU A 246 -7.35 14.93 -0.94
C LEU A 246 -8.77 14.91 -1.49
N ILE A 247 -9.73 14.33 -0.78
CA ILE A 247 -11.13 14.34 -1.19
C ILE A 247 -11.68 15.76 -1.21
N ARG A 248 -11.51 16.50 -0.13
CA ARG A 248 -12.04 17.87 0.03
C ARG A 248 -11.60 18.82 -1.09
N GLU A 249 -10.33 18.73 -1.47
CA GLU A 249 -9.76 19.63 -2.46
C GLU A 249 -10.02 19.18 -3.92
N ASN A 250 -10.31 17.90 -4.18
CA ASN A 250 -10.30 17.37 -5.53
C ASN A 250 -11.60 16.67 -5.97
N ILE A 251 -12.58 16.53 -5.09
CA ILE A 251 -13.82 15.76 -5.36
C ILE A 251 -14.56 16.26 -6.61
N ASN A 252 -14.53 17.57 -6.87
CA ASN A 252 -15.20 18.21 -8.00
C ASN A 252 -14.29 18.38 -9.24
N LEU A 253 -13.02 17.96 -9.16
CA LEU A 253 -12.08 18.16 -10.26
C LEU A 253 -12.07 17.00 -11.26
N SER A 254 -12.10 15.76 -10.78
CA SER A 254 -12.05 14.57 -11.63
C SER A 254 -12.63 13.36 -10.92
N GLU A 255 -13.76 12.88 -11.38
CA GLU A 255 -14.35 11.63 -10.86
C GLU A 255 -13.40 10.43 -11.08
N THR A 256 -12.72 10.39 -12.22
CA THR A 256 -11.77 9.32 -12.54
C THR A 256 -10.62 9.28 -11.53
N TRP A 257 -10.11 10.44 -11.12
CA TRP A 257 -9.06 10.50 -10.11
C TRP A 257 -9.57 10.12 -8.72
N VAL A 258 -10.75 10.57 -8.33
CA VAL A 258 -11.39 10.18 -7.06
C VAL A 258 -11.63 8.67 -7.01
N ASN A 259 -11.98 8.03 -8.12
CA ASN A 259 -12.13 6.58 -8.20
C ASN A 259 -10.86 5.81 -7.81
N GLU A 260 -9.64 6.38 -7.99
CA GLU A 260 -8.41 5.74 -7.53
C GLU A 260 -8.33 5.68 -5.98
N LEU A 261 -8.84 6.70 -5.30
CA LEU A 261 -8.96 6.71 -3.84
C LEU A 261 -10.03 5.71 -3.36
N ILE A 262 -11.13 5.58 -4.12
CA ILE A 262 -12.18 4.58 -3.85
C ILE A 262 -11.65 3.16 -4.07
N TRP A 263 -10.81 2.91 -5.08
CA TRP A 263 -10.13 1.63 -5.27
C TRP A 263 -9.27 1.25 -4.07
N ARG A 264 -8.58 2.21 -3.46
CA ARG A 264 -7.79 1.98 -2.26
C ARG A 264 -8.67 1.56 -1.08
N ASP A 265 -9.78 2.27 -0.83
CA ASP A 265 -10.76 1.91 0.21
C ASP A 265 -11.36 0.53 -0.06
N PHE A 266 -11.68 0.21 -1.34
CA PHE A 266 -12.22 -1.08 -1.75
C PHE A 266 -11.27 -2.24 -1.42
N TYR A 267 -9.99 -2.13 -1.77
CA TYR A 267 -9.03 -3.19 -1.48
C TYR A 267 -8.75 -3.34 0.03
N MET A 268 -8.75 -2.26 0.78
CA MET A 268 -8.69 -2.32 2.25
C MET A 268 -9.90 -3.03 2.85
N MET A 269 -11.09 -2.74 2.36
CA MET A 269 -12.33 -3.41 2.76
C MET A 269 -12.32 -4.91 2.39
N ILE A 270 -11.80 -5.26 1.20
CA ILE A 270 -11.63 -6.67 0.81
C ILE A 270 -10.67 -7.39 1.74
N LEU A 271 -9.51 -6.81 2.04
CA LEU A 271 -8.54 -7.41 2.96
C LEU A 271 -9.12 -7.59 4.37
N TRP A 272 -9.89 -6.61 4.86
CA TRP A 272 -10.55 -6.67 6.16
C TRP A 272 -11.57 -7.82 6.26
N HIS A 273 -12.44 -7.97 5.27
CA HIS A 273 -13.50 -9.00 5.28
C HIS A 273 -13.00 -10.38 4.87
N PHE A 274 -11.94 -10.45 4.08
CA PHE A 274 -11.41 -11.69 3.51
C PHE A 274 -9.89 -11.80 3.76
N PRO A 275 -9.42 -11.82 5.02
CA PRO A 275 -7.98 -11.78 5.34
C PRO A 275 -7.18 -12.94 4.74
N HIS A 276 -7.84 -14.05 4.37
CA HIS A 276 -7.20 -15.17 3.70
C HIS A 276 -6.60 -14.80 2.34
N VAL A 277 -7.05 -13.71 1.70
CA VAL A 277 -6.54 -13.28 0.39
C VAL A 277 -5.05 -12.89 0.45
N ALA A 278 -4.54 -12.54 1.63
CA ALA A 278 -3.12 -12.27 1.83
C ALA A 278 -2.23 -13.48 1.49
N GLN A 279 -2.77 -14.71 1.52
CA GLN A 279 -2.01 -15.95 1.29
C GLN A 279 -2.61 -16.84 0.22
N ARG A 280 -3.91 -16.71 -0.06
CA ARG A 280 -4.68 -17.57 -0.97
C ARG A 280 -5.48 -16.75 -1.96
N SER A 281 -5.91 -17.40 -3.03
CA SER A 281 -6.82 -16.79 -4.00
C SER A 281 -8.16 -16.47 -3.36
N PHE A 282 -8.73 -15.30 -3.71
CA PHE A 282 -10.10 -14.96 -3.30
C PHE A 282 -11.10 -16.02 -3.79
N LYS A 283 -10.97 -16.44 -5.05
CA LYS A 283 -11.69 -17.59 -5.63
C LYS A 283 -10.86 -18.85 -5.41
N LYS A 284 -11.26 -19.68 -4.45
CA LYS A 284 -10.49 -20.85 -3.98
C LYS A 284 -10.10 -21.84 -5.08
N GLU A 285 -10.93 -21.99 -6.11
CA GLU A 285 -10.65 -22.88 -7.25
C GLU A 285 -9.39 -22.49 -8.03
N TYR A 286 -8.96 -21.24 -7.95
CA TYR A 286 -7.73 -20.77 -8.61
C TYR A 286 -6.43 -21.17 -7.88
N ASP A 287 -6.52 -21.62 -6.64
CA ASP A 287 -5.36 -22.16 -5.92
C ASP A 287 -4.89 -23.50 -6.49
N HIS A 288 -5.70 -24.14 -7.36
CA HIS A 288 -5.40 -25.41 -8.03
C HIS A 288 -4.79 -25.25 -9.43
N ILE A 289 -4.51 -24.03 -9.88
CA ILE A 289 -3.85 -23.79 -11.16
C ILE A 289 -2.44 -24.42 -11.10
N PRO A 290 -2.09 -25.32 -12.04
CA PRO A 290 -0.77 -25.95 -12.10
C PRO A 290 0.22 -24.98 -12.74
N TRP A 291 0.77 -24.10 -11.92
CA TRP A 291 1.78 -23.13 -12.34
C TRP A 291 3.05 -23.85 -12.83
N LEU A 292 3.66 -23.35 -13.89
CA LEU A 292 4.94 -23.88 -14.40
C LEU A 292 6.12 -23.49 -13.50
N ASN A 293 6.06 -22.31 -12.91
CA ASN A 293 7.06 -21.78 -11.97
C ASN A 293 8.50 -21.91 -12.47
N ASN A 294 8.74 -21.60 -13.76
CA ASN A 294 10.08 -21.64 -14.34
C ASN A 294 10.95 -20.52 -13.76
N GLU A 295 11.90 -20.87 -12.92
CA GLU A 295 12.77 -19.92 -12.22
C GLU A 295 13.61 -19.07 -13.18
N THR A 296 14.11 -19.65 -14.29
CA THR A 296 14.88 -18.91 -15.30
C THR A 296 14.02 -17.84 -15.97
N HIS A 297 12.78 -18.15 -16.32
CA HIS A 297 11.86 -17.18 -16.88
C HIS A 297 11.47 -16.11 -15.86
N PHE A 298 11.24 -16.50 -14.60
CA PHE A 298 10.96 -15.57 -13.51
C PHE A 298 12.13 -14.60 -13.30
N GLN A 299 13.37 -15.11 -13.26
CA GLN A 299 14.55 -14.25 -13.10
C GLN A 299 14.71 -13.27 -14.28
N LYS A 300 14.50 -13.74 -15.54
CA LYS A 300 14.53 -12.85 -16.70
C LYS A 300 13.44 -11.77 -16.64
N TRP A 301 12.26 -12.10 -16.11
CA TRP A 301 11.21 -11.12 -15.84
C TRP A 301 11.66 -10.12 -14.77
N CYS A 302 12.19 -10.58 -13.64
CA CYS A 302 12.73 -9.71 -12.59
C CYS A 302 13.78 -8.74 -13.11
N ASP A 303 14.68 -9.22 -14.00
CA ASP A 303 15.79 -8.42 -14.56
C ASP A 303 15.36 -7.49 -15.72
N GLY A 304 14.11 -7.58 -16.20
CA GLY A 304 13.65 -6.87 -17.39
C GLY A 304 14.43 -7.28 -18.65
N LYS A 305 14.52 -8.59 -18.87
CA LYS A 305 15.24 -9.24 -20.00
C LYS A 305 14.38 -10.31 -20.67
N THR A 306 13.09 -10.05 -20.81
CA THR A 306 12.13 -11.00 -21.38
C THR A 306 12.09 -11.01 -22.90
N GLY A 307 12.64 -9.98 -23.55
CA GLY A 307 12.49 -9.74 -24.99
C GLY A 307 11.13 -9.13 -25.37
N PHE A 308 10.34 -8.70 -24.37
CA PHE A 308 9.10 -7.93 -24.56
C PHE A 308 9.30 -6.49 -24.04
N PRO A 309 9.54 -5.51 -24.92
CA PRO A 309 10.09 -4.21 -24.55
C PRO A 309 9.30 -3.45 -23.48
N ILE A 310 7.96 -3.47 -23.54
CA ILE A 310 7.10 -2.78 -22.54
C ILE A 310 7.17 -3.48 -21.16
N VAL A 311 7.36 -4.81 -21.12
CA VAL A 311 7.54 -5.59 -19.89
C VAL A 311 8.89 -5.27 -19.30
N ASP A 312 9.94 -5.32 -20.12
CA ASP A 312 11.32 -5.07 -19.71
C ASP A 312 11.50 -3.63 -19.18
N ALA A 313 10.92 -2.65 -19.87
CA ALA A 313 10.91 -1.25 -19.43
C ALA A 313 10.25 -1.10 -18.06
N GLY A 314 9.11 -1.78 -17.83
CA GLY A 314 8.40 -1.73 -16.56
C GLY A 314 9.23 -2.30 -15.40
N MET A 315 9.85 -3.46 -15.60
CA MET A 315 10.66 -4.11 -14.56
C MET A 315 11.93 -3.31 -14.27
N ARG A 316 12.56 -2.71 -15.28
CA ARG A 316 13.73 -1.84 -15.08
C ARG A 316 13.38 -0.53 -14.39
N GLU A 317 12.23 0.10 -14.70
CA GLU A 317 11.73 1.25 -13.95
C GLU A 317 11.56 0.89 -12.47
N LEU A 318 10.89 -0.23 -12.18
CA LEU A 318 10.69 -0.71 -10.81
C LEU A 318 12.02 -0.89 -10.07
N ASN A 319 12.95 -1.60 -10.68
CA ASN A 319 14.25 -1.90 -10.07
C ASN A 319 15.09 -0.66 -9.81
N ALA A 320 15.04 0.31 -10.71
CA ALA A 320 15.82 1.54 -10.60
C ALA A 320 15.21 2.55 -9.62
N THR A 321 13.87 2.63 -9.55
CA THR A 321 13.19 3.75 -8.89
C THR A 321 12.26 3.36 -7.73
N GLY A 322 11.90 2.08 -7.57
CA GLY A 322 10.84 1.64 -6.65
C GLY A 322 9.43 2.05 -7.05
N PHE A 323 9.29 2.67 -8.21
CA PHE A 323 8.01 3.09 -8.78
C PHE A 323 7.74 2.31 -10.07
N MET A 324 6.48 2.07 -10.36
CA MET A 324 6.01 1.59 -11.66
C MET A 324 4.63 2.18 -11.92
N HIS A 325 4.45 2.72 -13.13
CA HIS A 325 3.17 3.25 -13.58
C HIS A 325 2.07 2.18 -13.55
N ASN A 326 0.83 2.51 -13.08
CA ASN A 326 -0.23 1.50 -12.91
C ASN A 326 -0.54 0.70 -14.18
N ARG A 327 -0.60 1.34 -15.35
CA ARG A 327 -0.82 0.63 -16.62
C ARG A 327 0.25 -0.42 -16.87
N VAL A 328 1.48 -0.11 -16.53
CA VAL A 328 2.62 -1.01 -16.69
C VAL A 328 2.55 -2.15 -15.66
N ARG A 329 2.17 -1.88 -14.40
CA ARG A 329 1.92 -2.94 -13.39
C ARG A 329 0.94 -3.99 -13.93
N MET A 330 -0.14 -3.57 -14.58
CA MET A 330 -1.12 -4.49 -15.18
C MET A 330 -0.52 -5.32 -16.31
N ILE A 331 0.35 -4.76 -17.14
CA ILE A 331 0.98 -5.44 -18.28
C ILE A 331 1.98 -6.48 -17.77
N VAL A 332 2.89 -6.08 -16.89
CA VAL A 332 3.97 -6.97 -16.41
C VAL A 332 3.44 -8.10 -15.53
N SER A 333 2.39 -7.84 -14.73
CA SER A 333 1.74 -8.87 -13.93
C SER A 333 0.94 -9.86 -14.79
N SER A 334 0.20 -9.37 -15.78
CA SER A 334 -0.48 -10.23 -16.76
C SER A 334 0.51 -11.11 -17.51
N PHE A 335 1.65 -10.56 -17.93
CA PHE A 335 2.71 -11.33 -18.61
C PHE A 335 3.26 -12.45 -17.72
N LEU A 336 3.61 -12.16 -16.47
CA LEU A 336 4.11 -13.16 -15.54
C LEU A 336 3.11 -14.32 -15.36
N VAL A 337 1.86 -14.01 -15.02
CA VAL A 337 0.87 -15.02 -14.64
C VAL A 337 0.23 -15.72 -15.82
N LYS A 338 0.14 -15.07 -17.00
CA LYS A 338 -0.55 -15.61 -18.18
C LYS A 338 0.41 -16.13 -19.23
N ASP A 339 1.45 -15.39 -19.55
CA ASP A 339 2.40 -15.78 -20.58
C ASP A 339 3.45 -16.75 -20.03
N LEU A 340 4.03 -16.46 -18.88
CA LEU A 340 5.01 -17.33 -18.23
C LEU A 340 4.37 -18.44 -17.39
N LEU A 341 3.10 -18.32 -17.03
CA LEU A 341 2.37 -19.23 -16.14
C LEU A 341 3.12 -19.45 -14.81
N VAL A 342 3.60 -18.37 -14.24
CA VAL A 342 4.23 -18.31 -12.90
C VAL A 342 3.20 -17.92 -11.86
N ASP A 343 3.25 -18.53 -10.69
CA ASP A 343 2.36 -18.23 -9.57
C ASP A 343 2.40 -16.74 -9.25
N TRP A 344 1.22 -16.13 -9.19
CA TRP A 344 1.07 -14.70 -8.91
C TRP A 344 1.73 -14.29 -7.59
N ARG A 345 1.85 -15.20 -6.62
CA ARG A 345 2.48 -14.94 -5.31
C ARG A 345 3.97 -14.61 -5.45
N TRP A 346 4.66 -15.17 -6.45
CA TRP A 346 6.07 -14.84 -6.72
C TRP A 346 6.22 -13.39 -7.17
N GLY A 347 5.35 -12.96 -8.08
CA GLY A 347 5.35 -11.57 -8.57
C GLY A 347 4.90 -10.59 -7.49
N GLU A 348 3.88 -10.95 -6.71
CA GLU A 348 3.39 -10.18 -5.56
C GLU A 348 4.51 -9.95 -4.55
N ALA A 349 5.24 -10.99 -4.16
CA ALA A 349 6.37 -10.92 -3.25
C ALA A 349 7.53 -10.08 -3.80
N TYR A 350 7.80 -10.18 -5.12
CA TYR A 350 8.81 -9.35 -5.76
C TYR A 350 8.43 -7.85 -5.72
N PHE A 351 7.17 -7.53 -6.01
CA PHE A 351 6.66 -6.16 -5.90
C PHE A 351 6.70 -5.67 -4.45
N ALA A 352 6.37 -6.51 -3.48
CA ALA A 352 6.46 -6.18 -2.06
C ALA A 352 7.88 -5.80 -1.64
N LYS A 353 8.91 -6.41 -2.23
CA LYS A 353 10.32 -6.08 -1.99
C LYS A 353 10.76 -4.79 -2.69
N LYS A 354 10.21 -4.48 -3.87
CA LYS A 354 10.75 -3.41 -4.74
C LYS A 354 9.96 -2.11 -4.73
N LEU A 355 8.63 -2.16 -4.49
CA LEU A 355 7.79 -0.97 -4.52
C LEU A 355 7.97 -0.09 -3.28
N ASP A 356 8.26 1.19 -3.49
CA ASP A 356 8.32 2.20 -2.42
C ASP A 356 6.93 2.44 -1.81
N ASP A 357 5.88 2.29 -2.61
CA ASP A 357 4.48 2.46 -2.22
C ASP A 357 3.78 1.14 -1.84
N PHE A 358 4.53 0.09 -1.52
CA PHE A 358 3.94 -1.20 -1.20
C PHE A 358 2.85 -1.08 -0.13
N ASP A 359 1.65 -1.50 -0.48
CA ASP A 359 0.48 -1.66 0.38
C ASP A 359 -0.10 -3.05 0.13
N LEU A 360 -0.21 -3.87 1.18
CA LEU A 360 -0.63 -5.26 1.04
C LEU A 360 -2.00 -5.38 0.35
N SER A 361 -2.96 -4.53 0.71
CA SER A 361 -4.31 -4.59 0.16
C SER A 361 -4.35 -4.30 -1.34
N ALA A 362 -3.68 -3.24 -1.78
CA ALA A 362 -3.64 -2.82 -3.17
C ALA A 362 -2.75 -3.74 -4.03
N ASN A 363 -1.57 -4.15 -3.52
CA ASN A 363 -0.65 -5.04 -4.23
C ASN A 363 -1.29 -6.41 -4.46
N ASN A 364 -1.79 -7.03 -3.38
CA ASN A 364 -2.48 -8.32 -3.44
C ASN A 364 -3.71 -8.27 -4.37
N GLY A 365 -4.57 -7.25 -4.20
CA GLY A 365 -5.73 -7.05 -5.06
C GLY A 365 -5.37 -6.92 -6.54
N GLY A 366 -4.33 -6.16 -6.87
CA GLY A 366 -3.83 -5.98 -8.24
C GLY A 366 -3.28 -7.27 -8.85
N TRP A 367 -2.50 -8.05 -8.10
CA TRP A 367 -1.97 -9.33 -8.53
C TRP A 367 -3.07 -10.38 -8.75
N GLN A 368 -4.03 -10.47 -7.84
CA GLN A 368 -5.17 -11.37 -8.00
C GLN A 368 -6.11 -10.93 -9.13
N TRP A 369 -6.21 -9.61 -9.39
CA TRP A 369 -6.90 -9.12 -10.58
C TRP A 369 -6.24 -9.63 -11.86
N ALA A 370 -4.92 -9.54 -11.99
CA ALA A 370 -4.16 -9.99 -13.16
C ALA A 370 -4.24 -11.51 -13.37
N SER A 371 -4.18 -12.29 -12.28
CA SER A 371 -4.29 -13.76 -12.33
C SER A 371 -5.71 -14.25 -12.65
N GLY A 372 -6.74 -13.43 -12.43
CA GLY A 372 -8.14 -13.81 -12.55
C GLY A 372 -8.75 -14.38 -11.28
N SER A 373 -7.96 -14.52 -10.21
CA SER A 373 -8.34 -15.17 -8.95
C SER A 373 -9.03 -14.22 -7.94
N GLY A 374 -8.94 -12.91 -8.17
CA GLY A 374 -9.46 -11.89 -7.26
C GLY A 374 -10.98 -11.73 -7.28
N CYS A 375 -11.49 -10.90 -6.37
CA CYS A 375 -12.93 -10.63 -6.21
C CYS A 375 -13.55 -10.00 -7.47
N ASP A 376 -12.95 -8.95 -8.02
CA ASP A 376 -13.36 -8.23 -9.25
C ASP A 376 -12.33 -8.42 -10.36
N ALA A 377 -11.84 -9.64 -10.51
CA ALA A 377 -10.74 -9.96 -11.39
C ALA A 377 -11.13 -9.95 -12.87
N ALA A 378 -10.16 -9.64 -13.72
CA ALA A 378 -10.29 -9.84 -15.16
C ALA A 378 -10.63 -11.31 -15.47
N PRO A 379 -11.51 -11.58 -16.44
CA PRO A 379 -11.78 -12.97 -16.86
C PRO A 379 -10.49 -13.69 -17.23
N TYR A 380 -10.37 -14.95 -16.86
CA TYR A 380 -9.12 -15.71 -17.03
C TYR A 380 -8.66 -15.80 -18.50
N PHE A 381 -9.58 -15.77 -19.46
CA PHE A 381 -9.29 -15.80 -20.90
C PHE A 381 -8.80 -14.44 -21.44
N ARG A 382 -8.86 -13.39 -20.65
CA ARG A 382 -8.30 -12.07 -21.01
C ARG A 382 -6.79 -12.07 -20.73
N VAL A 383 -6.04 -12.41 -21.74
CA VAL A 383 -4.58 -12.38 -21.75
C VAL A 383 -4.12 -11.14 -22.52
N PHE A 384 -3.35 -10.27 -21.89
CA PHE A 384 -2.83 -9.08 -22.58
C PHE A 384 -1.72 -9.48 -23.53
N ASN A 385 -1.81 -9.04 -24.79
CA ASN A 385 -0.70 -9.13 -25.74
C ASN A 385 0.22 -7.92 -25.49
N PRO A 386 1.50 -8.13 -25.06
CA PRO A 386 2.41 -7.05 -24.73
C PRO A 386 2.64 -6.06 -25.88
N SER A 387 2.74 -6.55 -27.11
CA SER A 387 2.92 -5.71 -28.31
C SER A 387 1.70 -4.82 -28.58
N THR A 388 0.49 -5.36 -28.44
CA THR A 388 -0.75 -4.56 -28.57
C THR A 388 -0.88 -3.53 -27.46
N GLN A 389 -0.49 -3.89 -26.21
CA GLN A 389 -0.48 -2.93 -25.10
C GLN A 389 0.53 -1.81 -25.35
N GLN A 390 1.71 -2.15 -25.84
CA GLN A 390 2.74 -1.18 -26.20
C GLN A 390 2.25 -0.22 -27.29
N GLN A 391 1.69 -0.73 -28.39
CA GLN A 391 1.15 0.10 -29.48
C GLN A 391 0.08 1.09 -28.99
N LYS A 392 -0.73 0.67 -27.99
CA LYS A 392 -1.80 1.50 -27.44
C LYS A 392 -1.30 2.56 -26.46
N PHE A 393 -0.33 2.23 -25.59
CA PHE A 393 0.02 3.06 -24.43
C PHE A 393 1.41 3.71 -24.52
N ASP A 394 2.27 3.23 -25.42
CA ASP A 394 3.57 3.83 -25.75
C ASP A 394 3.86 3.72 -27.26
N PRO A 395 2.99 4.29 -28.14
CA PRO A 395 3.10 4.12 -29.59
C PRO A 395 4.42 4.62 -30.17
N ASP A 396 5.01 5.65 -29.57
CA ASP A 396 6.28 6.26 -30.01
C ASP A 396 7.51 5.63 -29.32
N PHE A 397 7.32 4.57 -28.51
CA PHE A 397 8.39 3.93 -27.73
C PHE A 397 9.13 4.88 -26.78
N LYS A 398 8.50 5.98 -26.34
CA LYS A 398 9.14 6.99 -25.47
C LYS A 398 9.42 6.43 -24.08
N TYR A 399 8.49 5.66 -23.52
CA TYR A 399 8.67 5.00 -22.23
C TYR A 399 9.71 3.88 -22.34
N ILE A 400 9.60 3.02 -23.36
CA ILE A 400 10.54 1.93 -23.60
C ILE A 400 11.96 2.46 -23.76
N LYS A 401 12.21 3.44 -24.63
CA LYS A 401 13.53 4.03 -24.87
C LYS A 401 14.16 4.68 -23.63
N ARG A 402 13.32 5.11 -22.68
CA ARG A 402 13.81 5.66 -21.41
C ARG A 402 14.45 4.59 -20.52
N TRP A 403 13.91 3.37 -20.52
CA TRP A 403 14.31 2.32 -19.59
C TRP A 403 15.09 1.18 -20.25
N VAL A 404 15.05 1.06 -21.56
CA VAL A 404 15.69 0.00 -22.36
C VAL A 404 16.58 0.67 -23.38
N SER A 405 17.82 0.99 -22.98
CA SER A 405 18.78 1.73 -23.80
C SER A 405 19.19 0.99 -25.07
N GLU A 406 19.22 -0.35 -25.03
CA GLU A 406 19.55 -1.22 -26.16
C GLU A 406 18.35 -1.55 -27.07
N PHE A 407 17.17 -0.98 -26.82
CA PHE A 407 16.00 -1.21 -27.67
C PHE A 407 16.24 -0.78 -29.11
N GLY A 408 15.95 -1.71 -30.05
CA GLY A 408 16.19 -1.48 -31.48
C GLY A 408 17.61 -1.77 -31.95
N THR A 409 18.48 -2.29 -31.10
CA THR A 409 19.83 -2.76 -31.45
C THR A 409 19.92 -4.30 -31.44
N GLN A 410 21.00 -4.84 -31.98
CA GLN A 410 21.29 -6.28 -31.89
C GLN A 410 21.53 -6.78 -30.46
N GLY A 411 21.78 -5.88 -29.50
CA GLY A 411 21.99 -6.22 -28.09
C GLY A 411 20.70 -6.45 -27.31
N TYR A 412 19.53 -6.14 -27.87
CA TYR A 412 18.26 -6.42 -27.20
C TYR A 412 17.89 -7.91 -27.30
N PRO A 413 17.48 -8.57 -26.19
CA PRO A 413 17.23 -10.01 -26.17
C PRO A 413 16.04 -10.40 -27.04
N GLU A 414 16.11 -11.59 -27.61
CA GLU A 414 14.98 -12.24 -28.26
C GLU A 414 13.89 -12.61 -27.23
N PRO A 415 12.61 -12.64 -27.63
CA PRO A 415 11.51 -13.04 -26.77
C PRO A 415 11.71 -14.44 -26.18
N ILE A 416 11.62 -14.56 -24.84
CA ILE A 416 11.83 -15.83 -24.11
C ILE A 416 10.72 -16.85 -24.36
N ILE A 417 9.58 -16.42 -24.90
CA ILE A 417 8.43 -17.27 -25.24
C ILE A 417 7.74 -16.75 -26.51
N ASN A 418 6.97 -17.61 -27.14
CA ASN A 418 5.99 -17.21 -28.16
C ASN A 418 4.65 -16.88 -27.45
N HIS A 419 4.20 -15.63 -27.53
CA HIS A 419 2.97 -15.15 -26.88
C HIS A 419 1.72 -15.94 -27.30
N ASP A 420 1.54 -16.22 -28.60
CA ASP A 420 0.33 -16.90 -29.08
C ASP A 420 0.20 -18.32 -28.57
N LEU A 421 1.33 -19.05 -28.51
CA LEU A 421 1.39 -20.39 -27.92
C LEU A 421 1.16 -20.35 -26.41
N ALA A 422 1.79 -19.41 -25.71
CA ALA A 422 1.63 -19.20 -24.28
C ALA A 422 0.17 -18.86 -23.92
N ARG A 423 -0.46 -17.99 -24.67
CA ARG A 423 -1.87 -17.61 -24.49
C ARG A 423 -2.80 -18.82 -24.65
N LYS A 424 -2.64 -19.63 -25.72
CA LYS A 424 -3.43 -20.85 -25.94
C LYS A 424 -3.29 -21.82 -24.78
N ARG A 425 -2.06 -22.13 -24.40
CA ARG A 425 -1.73 -23.02 -23.27
C ARG A 425 -2.39 -22.54 -21.98
N THR A 426 -2.27 -21.27 -21.66
CA THR A 426 -2.81 -20.71 -20.40
C THR A 426 -4.33 -20.77 -20.37
N ILE A 427 -5.01 -20.41 -21.45
CA ILE A 427 -6.47 -20.49 -21.51
C ILE A 427 -6.95 -21.95 -21.33
N GLU A 428 -6.26 -22.92 -21.93
CA GLU A 428 -6.58 -24.33 -21.81
C GLU A 428 -6.38 -24.84 -20.37
N ILE A 429 -5.24 -24.54 -19.75
CA ILE A 429 -4.94 -24.91 -18.35
C ILE A 429 -5.99 -24.35 -17.41
N TYR A 430 -6.30 -23.06 -17.49
CA TYR A 430 -7.32 -22.45 -16.64
C TYR A 430 -8.71 -23.07 -16.87
N LYS A 431 -9.10 -23.27 -18.12
CA LYS A 431 -10.38 -23.90 -18.47
C LYS A 431 -10.49 -25.30 -17.86
N ASN A 432 -9.46 -26.15 -18.02
CA ASN A 432 -9.47 -27.53 -17.53
C ASN A 432 -9.52 -27.56 -15.99
N THR A 433 -8.68 -26.77 -15.33
CA THR A 433 -8.67 -26.69 -13.85
C THR A 433 -10.02 -26.26 -13.29
N LEU A 434 -10.58 -25.17 -13.81
CA LEU A 434 -11.85 -24.63 -13.29
C LEU A 434 -13.07 -25.49 -13.64
N SER A 435 -13.05 -26.21 -14.77
CA SER A 435 -14.12 -27.17 -15.14
C SER A 435 -14.08 -28.41 -14.27
N GLY A 436 -12.88 -28.96 -14.01
CA GLY A 436 -12.71 -30.12 -13.12
C GLY A 436 -13.17 -29.83 -11.69
N PHE A 437 -12.89 -28.62 -11.19
CA PHE A 437 -13.35 -28.21 -9.86
C PHE A 437 -14.88 -28.10 -9.77
N LYS A 438 -15.55 -27.60 -10.81
CA LYS A 438 -17.03 -27.55 -10.85
C LYS A 438 -17.66 -28.93 -10.83
N GLN A 439 -17.11 -29.90 -11.57
CA GLN A 439 -17.59 -31.27 -11.58
C GLN A 439 -17.44 -31.91 -10.21
N GLN A 440 -16.28 -31.81 -9.56
CA GLN A 440 -16.06 -32.35 -8.22
C GLN A 440 -17.02 -31.75 -7.16
N LYS A 441 -17.37 -30.48 -7.28
CA LYS A 441 -18.33 -29.83 -6.37
C LYS A 441 -19.74 -30.42 -6.54
N LEU A 442 -20.18 -30.63 -7.79
CA LEU A 442 -21.48 -31.26 -8.07
C LEU A 442 -21.59 -32.69 -7.50
N PHE A 443 -20.48 -33.47 -7.55
CA PHE A 443 -20.45 -34.83 -6.96
C PHE A 443 -20.43 -34.86 -5.43
N ARG A 444 -20.07 -33.75 -4.76
CA ARG A 444 -20.07 -33.67 -3.29
C ARG A 444 -21.38 -33.11 -2.72
N GLU A 445 -22.19 -32.43 -3.52
CA GLU A 445 -23.47 -31.85 -3.16
C GLU A 445 -24.65 -32.72 -3.62
N ALA A 446 -24.41 -33.79 -4.39
CA ALA A 446 -25.36 -34.86 -4.76
C ALA A 446 -25.21 -36.07 -3.81
#